data_fe684d7703b8f370449db1e8841d3089
#
_entry.id   fe684d7703b8f370449db1e8841d3089
#
_cell.length_a   1.000
_cell.length_b   1.000
_cell.length_c   1.000
_cell.angle_alpha   90.00
_cell.angle_beta   90.00
_cell.angle_gamma   90.00
#
_symmetry.space_group_name_H-M   'P 1'
#
loop_
_entity.id
_entity.type
_entity.pdbx_description
1 polymer ?
#
loop_
_entity_poly.entity_id
_entity_poly.type
_entity_poly.pdbx_seq_one_letter_code
_entity_poly.pdbx_strand_id
1 'polypeptide(L)'
;AEADLVIGAVLVPGAAAPRLVSREMVREMRDRSVVVDVAIDQGGCFETARATTHSKPTYVEEGVVHYCVANMPGAVARTSTFALNNVTLPFAMAIANKGWKKALADDVHLKNGLNVALGKVTYKAVADDLGYAYVPADRVIAG
;
A
#
# COMPACT_ATOMS: atom_id res chain seq x y z
N ALA A 1 9.40 12.28 23.63
CA ALA A 1 9.02 12.80 22.31
C ALA A 1 8.12 14.04 22.49
N GLU A 2 8.35 15.08 21.70
CA GLU A 2 7.63 16.38 21.85
C GLU A 2 6.38 16.47 20.95
N ALA A 3 6.23 15.57 20.00
CA ALA A 3 5.14 15.61 19.02
C ALA A 3 3.81 15.17 19.63
N ASP A 4 2.75 15.93 19.36
CA ASP A 4 1.37 15.58 19.74
C ASP A 4 0.70 14.69 18.69
N LEU A 5 1.19 14.72 17.44
CA LEU A 5 0.72 13.90 16.33
C LEU A 5 1.90 13.38 15.52
N VAL A 6 1.95 12.07 15.29
CA VAL A 6 2.93 11.43 14.41
C VAL A 6 2.18 10.69 13.29
N ILE A 7 2.55 10.97 12.04
CA ILE A 7 1.96 10.30 10.87
C ILE A 7 3.03 9.41 10.23
N GLY A 8 2.77 8.11 10.19
CA GLY A 8 3.57 7.12 9.49
C GLY A 8 3.01 6.85 8.11
N ALA A 9 3.79 7.09 7.06
CA ALA A 9 3.37 6.95 5.67
C ALA A 9 4.49 6.35 4.80
N VAL A 10 5.25 5.42 5.36
CA VAL A 10 6.31 4.74 4.63
C VAL A 10 5.71 3.84 3.54
N LEU A 11 6.30 3.89 2.36
CA LEU A 11 5.90 3.05 1.23
C LEU A 11 7.12 2.30 0.68
N VAL A 12 7.03 0.98 0.66
CA VAL A 12 7.99 0.12 -0.06
C VAL A 12 7.21 -0.62 -1.14
N PRO A 13 7.38 -0.25 -2.43
CA PRO A 13 6.65 -0.88 -3.51
C PRO A 13 6.87 -2.40 -3.57
N GLY A 14 5.78 -3.17 -3.45
CA GLY A 14 5.80 -4.63 -3.56
C GLY A 14 6.33 -5.38 -2.34
N ALA A 15 6.54 -4.70 -1.19
CA ALA A 15 7.02 -5.33 0.04
C ALA A 15 6.28 -4.80 1.27
N ALA A 16 6.44 -5.48 2.40
CA ALA A 16 5.91 -5.02 3.68
C ALA A 16 6.57 -3.71 4.15
N ALA A 17 5.82 -2.87 4.85
CA ALA A 17 6.36 -1.65 5.45
C ALA A 17 7.36 -2.00 6.57
N PRO A 18 8.53 -1.35 6.65
CA PRO A 18 9.43 -1.53 7.76
C PRO A 18 8.85 -0.91 9.05
N ARG A 19 9.09 -1.55 10.19
CA ARG A 19 8.75 -1.02 11.50
C ARG A 19 9.75 0.06 11.90
N LEU A 20 9.39 1.33 11.67
CA LEU A 20 10.26 2.49 11.92
C LEU A 20 10.15 3.02 13.34
N VAL A 21 8.99 2.85 13.98
CA VAL A 21 8.74 3.35 15.33
C VAL A 21 8.51 2.17 16.25
N SER A 22 9.43 1.99 17.22
CA SER A 22 9.34 0.93 18.20
C SER A 22 8.27 1.20 19.26
N ARG A 23 7.89 0.17 20.00
CA ARG A 23 6.98 0.29 21.14
C ARG A 23 7.53 1.23 22.22
N GLU A 24 8.85 1.21 22.46
CA GLU A 24 9.52 2.09 23.42
C GLU A 24 9.38 3.55 22.99
N MET A 25 9.59 3.86 21.71
CA MET A 25 9.40 5.22 21.17
C MET A 25 7.96 5.71 21.35
N VAL A 26 6.97 4.84 21.13
CA VAL A 26 5.56 5.18 21.36
C VAL A 26 5.32 5.45 22.85
N ARG A 27 5.88 4.66 23.76
CA ARG A 27 5.76 4.83 25.23
C ARG A 27 6.36 6.16 25.71
N GLU A 28 7.38 6.68 25.01
CA GLU A 28 7.99 7.99 25.32
C GLU A 28 7.15 9.19 24.82
N MET A 29 6.15 8.97 24.01
CA MET A 29 5.24 10.04 23.58
C MET A 29 4.39 10.53 24.74
N ARG A 30 3.88 11.77 24.61
CA ARG A 30 2.96 12.31 25.60
C ARG A 30 1.68 11.49 25.68
N ASP A 31 1.17 11.31 26.89
CA ASP A 31 -0.13 10.66 27.07
C ASP A 31 -1.21 11.39 26.26
N ARG A 32 -2.07 10.61 25.59
CA ARG A 32 -3.12 11.09 24.66
C ARG A 32 -2.62 11.75 23.37
N SER A 33 -1.34 11.72 23.07
CA SER A 33 -0.88 12.02 21.72
C SER A 33 -1.44 11.02 20.70
N VAL A 34 -1.33 11.33 19.43
CA VAL A 34 -1.96 10.55 18.36
C VAL A 34 -0.92 10.03 17.38
N VAL A 35 -1.05 8.76 17.00
CA VAL A 35 -0.35 8.21 15.84
C VAL A 35 -1.35 7.82 14.75
N VAL A 36 -1.02 8.15 13.52
CA VAL A 36 -1.76 7.76 12.32
C VAL A 36 -0.86 6.90 11.46
N ASP A 37 -1.22 5.65 11.24
CA ASP A 37 -0.45 4.75 10.40
C ASP A 37 -1.11 4.58 9.03
N VAL A 38 -0.66 5.40 8.05
CA VAL A 38 -1.14 5.31 6.66
C VAL A 38 -0.59 4.05 5.98
N ALA A 39 0.58 3.56 6.44
CA ALA A 39 1.21 2.34 5.93
C ALA A 39 0.55 1.04 6.44
N ILE A 40 -0.58 1.13 7.15
CA ILE A 40 -1.22 -0.02 7.79
C ILE A 40 -1.59 -1.13 6.79
N ASP A 41 -1.94 -0.78 5.56
CA ASP A 41 -2.25 -1.74 4.49
C ASP A 41 -1.04 -2.60 4.09
N GLN A 42 0.16 -2.12 4.36
CA GLN A 42 1.43 -2.83 4.14
C GLN A 42 2.03 -3.39 5.45
N GLY A 43 1.20 -3.60 6.46
CA GLY A 43 1.60 -4.12 7.77
C GLY A 43 1.87 -3.06 8.82
N GLY A 44 1.90 -1.77 8.45
CA GLY A 44 2.13 -0.64 9.35
C GLY A 44 3.60 -0.39 9.68
N CYS A 45 3.94 0.85 10.00
CA CYS A 45 5.30 1.26 10.35
C CYS A 45 5.55 1.50 11.86
N PHE A 46 4.52 1.36 12.69
CA PHE A 46 4.65 1.33 14.15
C PHE A 46 4.58 -0.11 14.66
N GLU A 47 5.40 -0.50 15.61
CA GLU A 47 5.34 -1.83 16.24
C GLU A 47 4.00 -2.07 16.96
N THR A 48 3.40 -1.01 17.48
CA THR A 48 2.10 -1.02 18.17
C THR A 48 0.91 -0.97 17.20
N ALA A 49 1.14 -0.83 15.86
CA ALA A 49 0.08 -0.73 14.88
C ALA A 49 -0.65 -2.05 14.65
N ARG A 50 -1.97 -1.96 14.59
CA ARG A 50 -2.87 -3.03 14.14
C ARG A 50 -4.02 -2.43 13.35
N ALA A 51 -4.40 -3.09 12.27
CA ALA A 51 -5.47 -2.61 11.40
C ALA A 51 -6.78 -2.41 12.15
N THR A 52 -7.45 -1.30 11.87
CA THR A 52 -8.77 -0.96 12.37
C THR A 52 -9.75 -0.73 11.22
N THR A 53 -11.01 -0.50 11.55
CA THR A 53 -12.08 -0.28 10.57
C THR A 53 -12.73 1.09 10.79
N HIS A 54 -13.46 1.59 9.80
CA HIS A 54 -14.20 2.85 9.95
C HIS A 54 -15.24 2.82 11.09
N SER A 55 -15.77 1.66 11.44
CA SER A 55 -16.73 1.50 12.56
C SER A 55 -16.06 1.52 13.94
N LYS A 56 -14.78 1.16 14.02
CA LYS A 56 -13.95 1.22 15.23
C LYS A 56 -12.56 1.76 14.86
N PRO A 57 -12.45 3.07 14.57
CA PRO A 57 -11.26 3.61 13.89
C PRO A 57 -10.03 3.73 14.78
N THR A 58 -10.22 3.82 16.09
CA THR A 58 -9.13 4.11 17.04
C THR A 58 -9.05 3.09 18.17
N TYR A 59 -7.87 3.01 18.77
CA TYR A 59 -7.62 2.34 20.05
C TYR A 59 -6.50 3.07 20.79
N VAL A 60 -6.31 2.77 22.05
CA VAL A 60 -5.22 3.30 22.87
C VAL A 60 -4.23 2.19 23.17
N GLU A 61 -2.96 2.44 22.93
CA GLU A 61 -1.84 1.56 23.25
C GLU A 61 -0.69 2.43 23.80
N GLU A 62 -0.07 2.02 24.90
CA GLU A 62 0.98 2.78 25.60
C GLU A 62 0.56 4.25 25.93
N GLY A 63 -0.72 4.52 26.22
CA GLY A 63 -1.24 5.85 26.49
C GLY A 63 -1.49 6.72 25.23
N VAL A 64 -1.09 6.25 24.04
CA VAL A 64 -1.18 6.96 22.76
C VAL A 64 -2.38 6.48 21.95
N VAL A 65 -3.13 7.40 21.35
CA VAL A 65 -4.27 7.09 20.49
C VAL A 65 -3.76 6.69 19.11
N HIS A 66 -4.16 5.50 18.66
CA HIS A 66 -3.81 4.96 17.35
C HIS A 66 -4.98 5.05 16.38
N TYR A 67 -4.75 5.63 15.20
CA TYR A 67 -5.65 5.60 14.06
C TYR A 67 -4.99 4.82 12.93
N CYS A 68 -5.45 3.60 12.69
CA CYS A 68 -4.84 2.65 11.77
C CYS A 68 -5.91 2.03 10.86
N VAL A 69 -6.81 2.86 10.32
CA VAL A 69 -7.91 2.39 9.48
C VAL A 69 -7.37 1.92 8.13
N ALA A 70 -7.57 0.65 7.84
CA ALA A 70 -7.37 0.14 6.49
C ALA A 70 -8.37 0.81 5.53
N ASN A 71 -7.91 1.18 4.34
CA ASN A 71 -8.72 1.92 3.37
C ASN A 71 -9.24 3.27 3.90
N MET A 72 -8.35 4.11 4.42
CA MET A 72 -8.67 5.49 4.83
C MET A 72 -9.44 6.28 3.75
N PRO A 73 -9.13 6.14 2.44
CA PRO A 73 -9.89 6.81 1.39
C PRO A 73 -11.38 6.49 1.37
N GLY A 74 -11.80 5.37 1.93
CA GLY A 74 -13.21 5.00 2.07
C GLY A 74 -14.04 5.97 2.93
N ALA A 75 -13.40 6.75 3.82
CA ALA A 75 -14.08 7.79 4.59
C ALA A 75 -14.55 8.99 3.74
N VAL A 76 -13.96 9.18 2.56
CA VAL A 76 -14.29 10.24 1.59
C VAL A 76 -14.56 9.61 0.21
N ALA A 77 -15.42 8.61 0.19
CA ALA A 77 -15.62 7.68 -0.92
C ALA A 77 -15.85 8.37 -2.28
N ARG A 78 -16.66 9.45 -2.32
CA ARG A 78 -16.92 10.18 -3.57
C ARG A 78 -15.64 10.78 -4.14
N THR A 79 -14.89 11.52 -3.35
CA THR A 79 -13.63 12.16 -3.79
C THR A 79 -12.61 11.11 -4.22
N SER A 80 -12.44 10.07 -3.42
CA SER A 80 -11.48 8.99 -3.68
C SER A 80 -11.83 8.21 -4.94
N THR A 81 -13.11 7.93 -5.18
CA THR A 81 -13.56 7.22 -6.39
C THR A 81 -13.26 8.02 -7.65
N PHE A 82 -13.60 9.32 -7.68
CA PHE A 82 -13.29 10.15 -8.84
C PHE A 82 -11.79 10.30 -9.07
N ALA A 83 -11.02 10.55 -8.01
CA ALA A 83 -9.57 10.68 -8.10
C ALA A 83 -8.92 9.40 -8.67
N LEU A 84 -9.26 8.24 -8.11
CA LEU A 84 -8.74 6.96 -8.56
C LEU A 84 -9.17 6.65 -10.00
N ASN A 85 -10.46 6.82 -10.32
CA ASN A 85 -10.99 6.54 -11.65
C ASN A 85 -10.33 7.41 -12.72
N ASN A 86 -10.13 8.71 -12.45
CA ASN A 86 -9.51 9.63 -13.41
C ASN A 86 -8.08 9.22 -13.78
N VAL A 87 -7.31 8.66 -12.84
CA VAL A 87 -5.93 8.24 -13.12
C VAL A 87 -5.82 6.82 -13.65
N THR A 88 -6.77 5.93 -13.36
CA THR A 88 -6.71 4.51 -13.77
C THR A 88 -7.43 4.24 -15.09
N LEU A 89 -8.49 4.99 -15.41
CA LEU A 89 -9.31 4.78 -16.61
C LEU A 89 -8.51 4.76 -17.91
N PRO A 90 -7.54 5.66 -18.18
CA PRO A 90 -6.75 5.62 -19.41
C PRO A 90 -6.03 4.28 -19.61
N PHE A 91 -5.50 3.69 -18.55
CA PHE A 91 -4.82 2.39 -18.60
C PHE A 91 -5.80 1.24 -18.82
N ALA A 92 -6.97 1.27 -18.17
CA ALA A 92 -8.03 0.30 -18.43
C ALA A 92 -8.50 0.35 -19.88
N MET A 93 -8.68 1.53 -20.44
CA MET A 93 -9.05 1.72 -21.84
C MET A 93 -7.96 1.24 -22.80
N ALA A 94 -6.69 1.46 -22.48
CA ALA A 94 -5.59 0.96 -23.31
C ALA A 94 -5.61 -0.58 -23.36
N ILE A 95 -5.81 -1.25 -22.22
CA ILE A 95 -5.92 -2.71 -22.16
C ILE A 95 -7.15 -3.22 -22.91
N ALA A 96 -8.30 -2.58 -22.74
CA ALA A 96 -9.55 -2.97 -23.40
C ALA A 96 -9.46 -2.85 -24.93
N ASN A 97 -8.85 -1.78 -25.44
CA ASN A 97 -8.78 -1.51 -26.86
C ASN A 97 -7.67 -2.29 -27.58
N LYS A 98 -6.54 -2.55 -26.94
CA LYS A 98 -5.35 -3.15 -27.56
C LYS A 98 -5.12 -4.62 -27.18
N GLY A 99 -5.80 -5.10 -26.13
CA GLY A 99 -5.44 -6.32 -25.42
C GLY A 99 -4.23 -6.10 -24.50
N TRP A 100 -4.15 -6.87 -23.41
CA TRP A 100 -3.16 -6.64 -22.36
C TRP A 100 -1.71 -6.74 -22.84
N LYS A 101 -1.35 -7.70 -23.69
CA LYS A 101 0.02 -7.85 -24.18
C LYS A 101 0.50 -6.61 -24.94
N LYS A 102 -0.31 -6.13 -25.90
CA LYS A 102 0.05 -4.96 -26.69
C LYS A 102 0.02 -3.67 -25.86
N ALA A 103 -0.94 -3.50 -24.98
CA ALA A 103 -1.00 -2.34 -24.10
C ALA A 103 0.25 -2.22 -23.21
N LEU A 104 0.70 -3.34 -22.64
CA LEU A 104 1.90 -3.38 -21.80
C LEU A 104 3.20 -3.23 -22.62
N ALA A 105 3.24 -3.73 -23.83
CA ALA A 105 4.39 -3.53 -24.72
C ALA A 105 4.55 -2.07 -25.17
N ASP A 106 3.43 -1.36 -25.38
CA ASP A 106 3.41 0.03 -25.82
C ASP A 106 3.70 1.03 -24.69
N ASP A 107 3.50 0.65 -23.40
CA ASP A 107 3.62 1.55 -22.26
C ASP A 107 4.43 0.90 -21.14
N VAL A 108 5.64 1.43 -20.89
CA VAL A 108 6.55 0.94 -19.86
C VAL A 108 5.97 1.10 -18.43
N HIS A 109 5.19 2.15 -18.19
CA HIS A 109 4.60 2.39 -16.87
C HIS A 109 3.49 1.38 -16.58
N LEU A 110 2.66 1.09 -17.60
CA LEU A 110 1.66 0.04 -17.51
C LEU A 110 2.31 -1.34 -17.34
N LYS A 111 3.41 -1.61 -18.09
CA LYS A 111 4.18 -2.86 -17.96
C LYS A 111 4.77 -3.04 -16.57
N ASN A 112 5.26 -1.98 -15.94
CA ASN A 112 5.79 -2.02 -14.57
C ASN A 112 4.73 -2.39 -13.52
N GLY A 113 3.45 -2.24 -13.85
CA GLY A 113 2.33 -2.68 -13.02
C GLY A 113 1.98 -4.17 -13.15
N LEU A 114 2.63 -4.92 -14.05
CA LEU A 114 2.34 -6.34 -14.24
C LEU A 114 2.92 -7.18 -13.09
N ASN A 115 2.08 -7.62 -12.18
CA ASN A 115 2.49 -8.42 -11.04
C ASN A 115 2.39 -9.93 -11.31
N VAL A 116 1.30 -10.36 -11.95
CA VAL A 116 1.04 -11.78 -12.24
C VAL A 116 0.40 -11.90 -13.62
N ALA A 117 0.88 -12.79 -14.45
CA ALA A 117 0.24 -13.15 -15.70
C ALA A 117 0.54 -14.61 -16.08
N LEU A 118 -0.47 -15.31 -16.60
CA LEU A 118 -0.37 -16.71 -17.03
C LEU A 118 0.23 -17.63 -15.95
N GLY A 119 -0.14 -17.41 -14.69
CA GLY A 119 0.33 -18.19 -13.55
C GLY A 119 1.79 -17.93 -13.15
N LYS A 120 2.42 -16.86 -13.66
CA LYS A 120 3.82 -16.49 -13.35
C LYS A 120 3.86 -15.15 -12.62
N VAL A 121 4.71 -15.04 -11.59
CA VAL A 121 4.96 -13.77 -10.89
C VAL A 121 5.99 -12.97 -11.68
N THR A 122 5.61 -11.77 -12.09
CA THR A 122 6.38 -10.94 -13.02
C THR A 122 6.90 -9.64 -12.38
N TYR A 123 6.63 -9.43 -11.10
CA TYR A 123 7.16 -8.32 -10.33
C TYR A 123 8.16 -8.85 -9.29
N LYS A 124 9.43 -8.44 -9.44
CA LYS A 124 10.54 -9.05 -8.69
C LYS A 124 10.38 -8.87 -7.18
N ALA A 125 10.01 -7.68 -6.71
CA ALA A 125 9.85 -7.43 -5.27
C ALA A 125 8.79 -8.33 -4.64
N VAL A 126 7.66 -8.55 -5.33
CA VAL A 126 6.61 -9.48 -4.87
C VAL A 126 7.11 -10.93 -4.86
N ALA A 127 7.87 -11.34 -5.87
CA ALA A 127 8.44 -12.68 -5.92
C ALA A 127 9.40 -12.93 -4.75
N ASP A 128 10.28 -11.97 -4.47
CA ASP A 128 11.26 -12.05 -3.37
C ASP A 128 10.56 -12.07 -1.99
N ASP A 129 9.59 -11.18 -1.76
CA ASP A 129 8.88 -11.05 -0.48
C ASP A 129 8.04 -12.30 -0.14
N LEU A 130 7.42 -12.89 -1.16
CA LEU A 130 6.53 -14.05 -0.99
C LEU A 130 7.20 -15.40 -1.30
N GLY A 131 8.48 -15.42 -1.67
CA GLY A 131 9.22 -16.65 -1.97
C GLY A 131 8.79 -17.35 -3.25
N TYR A 132 8.29 -16.64 -4.25
CA TYR A 132 7.90 -17.19 -5.54
C TYR A 132 9.00 -17.08 -6.59
N ALA A 133 8.95 -17.95 -7.59
CA ALA A 133 9.82 -17.87 -8.76
C ALA A 133 9.48 -16.62 -9.61
N TYR A 134 10.49 -15.78 -9.84
CA TYR A 134 10.36 -14.58 -10.68
C TYR A 134 10.53 -14.91 -12.16
N VAL A 135 9.64 -14.36 -13.00
CA VAL A 135 9.75 -14.40 -14.46
C VAL A 135 9.64 -12.98 -15.02
N PRO A 136 10.65 -12.46 -15.74
CA PRO A 136 10.58 -11.11 -16.31
C PRO A 136 9.31 -10.89 -17.16
N ALA A 137 8.66 -9.74 -16.99
CA ALA A 137 7.43 -9.38 -17.69
C ALA A 137 7.57 -9.52 -19.22
N ASP A 138 8.70 -9.11 -19.77
CA ASP A 138 8.96 -9.18 -21.24
C ASP A 138 8.89 -10.63 -21.76
N ARG A 139 9.32 -11.63 -20.99
CA ARG A 139 9.20 -13.04 -21.40
C ARG A 139 7.75 -13.51 -21.46
N VAL A 140 6.89 -12.97 -20.59
CA VAL A 140 5.47 -13.36 -20.54
C VAL A 140 4.68 -12.62 -21.60
N ILE A 141 5.07 -11.40 -21.94
CA ILE A 141 4.43 -10.59 -23.00
C ILE A 141 4.76 -11.14 -24.39
N ALA A 142 6.02 -11.57 -24.60
CA ALA A 142 6.51 -12.08 -25.89
C ALA A 142 5.99 -13.49 -26.25
N GLY A 143 5.77 -14.35 -25.27
CA GLY A 143 5.23 -15.71 -25.46
C GLY A 143 3.73 -15.76 -25.36
#